data_cd95784d50699aff21b261b396d18ea6
#
_entry.id   cd95784d50699aff21b261b396d18ea6
#
_cell.length_a   1.000
_cell.length_b   1.000
_cell.length_c   1.000
_cell.angle_alpha   90.00
_cell.angle_beta   90.00
_cell.angle_gamma   90.00
#
_symmetry.space_group_name_H-M   'P 1'
#
loop_
_entity.id
_entity.type
_entity.pdbx_description
1 polymer ?
#
loop_
_entity_poly.entity_id
_entity_poly.type
_entity_poly.pdbx_seq_one_letter_code
_entity_poly.pdbx_strand_id
1 'polypeptide(L)'
;MGTFLHPPKVRVAVAHVPYVEKEDMPEEYRYLFEENEAGELNVFKAVGNNPAVLRSYMRWGTVLWEASGLTRQEVEVVILAAARKLDAPYEWHQHVPLARAFGIDDETILAIADGEEEALTDREAVLVEYTGAFLDRDVTENHHDLLAEQFDSETVAGLTMLASHYLATGYVIDALGVEPEGEFVGWHLENAE
;
A
#
# COMPACT_ATOMS: atom_id res chain seq x y z
N MET A 1 -16.93 -18.54 41.15
CA MET A 1 -17.60 -18.36 39.85
C MET A 1 -16.52 -17.92 38.88
N GLY A 2 -15.95 -18.85 38.13
CA GLY A 2 -14.86 -18.57 37.19
C GLY A 2 -15.44 -18.21 35.83
N THR A 3 -15.16 -16.99 35.37
CA THR A 3 -15.43 -16.54 34.02
C THR A 3 -14.46 -17.26 33.08
N PHE A 4 -14.97 -18.20 32.30
CA PHE A 4 -14.24 -18.78 31.16
C PHE A 4 -14.09 -17.69 30.09
N LEU A 5 -12.90 -17.09 30.02
CA LEU A 5 -12.49 -16.32 28.85
C LEU A 5 -12.33 -17.31 27.69
N HIS A 6 -13.24 -17.26 26.75
CA HIS A 6 -13.06 -17.94 25.48
C HIS A 6 -11.84 -17.30 24.78
N PRO A 7 -10.90 -18.11 24.28
CA PRO A 7 -9.83 -17.56 23.44
C PRO A 7 -10.48 -16.89 22.21
N PRO A 8 -9.91 -15.79 21.70
CA PRO A 8 -10.41 -15.18 20.48
C PRO A 8 -10.43 -16.25 19.39
N LYS A 9 -11.56 -16.43 18.74
CA LYS A 9 -11.66 -17.25 17.54
C LYS A 9 -10.76 -16.58 16.52
N VAL A 10 -9.64 -17.22 16.18
CA VAL A 10 -8.89 -16.90 14.97
C VAL A 10 -9.90 -17.05 13.83
N ARG A 11 -10.45 -15.94 13.35
CA ARG A 11 -11.15 -15.93 12.08
C ARG A 11 -10.07 -16.22 11.04
N VAL A 12 -10.12 -17.39 10.44
CA VAL A 12 -9.51 -17.60 9.13
C VAL A 12 -10.28 -16.62 8.25
N ALA A 13 -9.67 -15.49 7.91
CA ALA A 13 -10.26 -14.53 7.02
C ALA A 13 -10.35 -15.22 5.66
N VAL A 14 -11.54 -15.39 5.15
CA VAL A 14 -11.80 -15.85 3.79
C VAL A 14 -12.28 -14.61 3.06
N ALA A 15 -11.70 -14.31 1.89
CA ALA A 15 -12.15 -13.20 1.08
C ALA A 15 -13.68 -13.23 0.90
N HIS A 16 -14.30 -12.06 1.00
CA HIS A 16 -15.77 -11.93 0.91
C HIS A 16 -16.29 -12.02 -0.54
N VAL A 17 -15.39 -12.02 -1.50
CA VAL A 17 -15.65 -12.24 -2.93
C VAL A 17 -14.71 -13.34 -3.43
N PRO A 18 -15.09 -14.11 -4.48
CA PRO A 18 -14.19 -15.10 -5.03
C PRO A 18 -12.97 -14.42 -5.66
N TYR A 19 -11.82 -15.08 -5.57
CA TYR A 19 -10.66 -14.76 -6.39
C TYR A 19 -10.91 -15.30 -7.79
N VAL A 20 -11.11 -14.40 -8.77
CA VAL A 20 -11.30 -14.81 -10.16
C VAL A 20 -9.97 -15.12 -10.81
N GLU A 21 -9.97 -16.12 -11.67
CA GLU A 21 -8.81 -16.46 -12.49
C GLU A 21 -8.95 -15.83 -13.89
N LYS A 22 -7.88 -15.78 -14.65
CA LYS A 22 -7.85 -15.21 -15.99
C LYS A 22 -8.95 -15.78 -16.89
N GLU A 23 -9.20 -17.09 -16.79
CA GLU A 23 -10.19 -17.82 -17.59
C GLU A 23 -11.62 -17.42 -17.27
N ASP A 24 -11.88 -16.95 -16.04
CA ASP A 24 -13.19 -16.49 -15.58
C ASP A 24 -13.54 -15.10 -16.12
N MET A 25 -12.54 -14.36 -16.60
CA MET A 25 -12.72 -13.00 -17.10
C MET A 25 -13.23 -13.01 -18.56
N PRO A 26 -14.05 -12.00 -18.96
CA PRO A 26 -14.35 -11.75 -20.36
C PRO A 26 -13.05 -11.60 -21.18
N GLU A 27 -13.03 -12.14 -22.41
CA GLU A 27 -11.81 -12.21 -23.23
C GLU A 27 -11.10 -10.87 -23.38
N GLU A 28 -11.87 -9.79 -23.55
CA GLU A 28 -11.35 -8.43 -23.71
C GLU A 28 -10.67 -7.84 -22.46
N TYR A 29 -10.73 -8.51 -21.30
CA TYR A 29 -10.09 -8.08 -20.05
C TYR A 29 -8.99 -9.03 -19.58
N ARG A 30 -8.80 -10.19 -20.19
CA ARG A 30 -7.83 -11.19 -19.74
C ARG A 30 -6.40 -10.69 -19.74
N TYR A 31 -6.08 -9.74 -20.60
CA TYR A 31 -4.76 -9.10 -20.65
C TYR A 31 -4.37 -8.42 -19.33
N LEU A 32 -5.35 -7.97 -18.52
CA LEU A 32 -5.06 -7.32 -17.24
C LEU A 32 -4.30 -8.24 -16.28
N PHE A 33 -4.50 -9.55 -16.37
CA PHE A 33 -3.79 -10.52 -15.54
C PHE A 33 -2.45 -10.96 -16.12
N GLU A 34 -2.11 -10.50 -17.33
CA GLU A 34 -0.81 -10.70 -17.95
C GLU A 34 0.14 -9.51 -17.69
N GLU A 35 -0.42 -8.35 -17.31
CA GLU A 35 0.34 -7.15 -17.02
C GLU A 35 0.92 -7.20 -15.60
N ASN A 36 2.23 -7.00 -15.49
CA ASN A 36 2.94 -6.85 -14.20
C ASN A 36 2.62 -7.95 -13.17
N GLU A 37 2.42 -9.20 -13.62
CA GLU A 37 2.09 -10.33 -12.75
C GLU A 37 0.78 -10.13 -11.95
N ALA A 38 -0.08 -9.22 -12.38
CA ALA A 38 -1.33 -8.90 -11.68
C ALA A 38 -2.24 -10.12 -11.43
N GLY A 39 -2.17 -11.13 -12.29
CA GLY A 39 -2.88 -12.40 -12.10
C GLY A 39 -2.43 -13.21 -10.90
N GLU A 40 -1.30 -12.88 -10.30
CA GLU A 40 -0.78 -13.55 -9.10
C GLU A 40 -1.25 -12.86 -7.80
N LEU A 41 -1.76 -11.62 -7.89
CA LEU A 41 -2.10 -10.82 -6.72
C LEU A 41 -3.58 -10.92 -6.35
N ASN A 42 -3.85 -11.32 -5.12
CA ASN A 42 -5.20 -11.53 -4.61
C ASN A 42 -6.08 -10.27 -4.65
N VAL A 43 -5.51 -9.08 -4.48
CA VAL A 43 -6.25 -7.82 -4.60
C VAL A 43 -6.84 -7.66 -6.00
N PHE A 44 -6.06 -7.97 -7.05
CA PHE A 44 -6.56 -7.88 -8.43
C PHE A 44 -7.52 -9.00 -8.78
N LYS A 45 -7.31 -10.20 -8.23
CA LYS A 45 -8.27 -11.31 -8.36
C LYS A 45 -9.61 -10.97 -7.71
N ALA A 46 -9.59 -10.32 -6.54
CA ALA A 46 -10.80 -9.88 -5.84
C ALA A 46 -11.53 -8.77 -6.61
N VAL A 47 -10.82 -7.71 -7.03
CA VAL A 47 -11.39 -6.60 -7.79
C VAL A 47 -11.79 -7.04 -9.20
N GLY A 48 -11.17 -8.08 -9.75
CA GLY A 48 -11.45 -8.70 -11.04
C GLY A 48 -12.87 -9.22 -11.21
N ASN A 49 -13.65 -9.39 -10.12
CA ASN A 49 -15.10 -9.63 -10.21
C ASN A 49 -15.83 -8.52 -10.95
N ASN A 50 -15.22 -7.32 -11.08
CA ASN A 50 -15.66 -6.26 -11.99
C ASN A 50 -14.49 -5.81 -12.87
N PRO A 51 -14.28 -6.45 -14.04
CA PRO A 51 -13.10 -6.22 -14.87
C PRO A 51 -12.94 -4.78 -15.37
N ALA A 52 -14.05 -4.08 -15.59
CA ALA A 52 -14.02 -2.68 -16.03
C ALA A 52 -13.50 -1.75 -14.91
N VAL A 53 -13.86 -2.03 -13.66
CA VAL A 53 -13.34 -1.33 -12.48
C VAL A 53 -11.87 -1.68 -12.27
N LEU A 54 -11.50 -2.96 -12.34
CA LEU A 54 -10.10 -3.41 -12.24
C LEU A 54 -9.21 -2.67 -13.25
N ARG A 55 -9.62 -2.60 -14.52
CA ARG A 55 -8.87 -1.86 -15.55
C ARG A 55 -8.62 -0.40 -15.16
N SER A 56 -9.63 0.27 -14.62
CA SER A 56 -9.51 1.68 -14.22
C SER A 56 -8.62 1.85 -13.00
N TYR A 57 -8.73 0.94 -12.05
CA TYR A 57 -7.92 0.89 -10.84
C TYR A 57 -6.43 0.68 -11.15
N MET A 58 -6.11 -0.35 -11.95
CA MET A 58 -4.73 -0.63 -12.38
C MET A 58 -4.13 0.54 -13.16
N ARG A 59 -4.90 1.14 -14.09
CA ARG A 59 -4.44 2.30 -14.84
C ARG A 59 -4.15 3.50 -13.94
N TRP A 60 -4.97 3.74 -12.93
CA TRP A 60 -4.73 4.82 -11.98
C TRP A 60 -3.44 4.56 -11.19
N GLY A 61 -3.27 3.37 -10.63
CA GLY A 61 -2.04 2.98 -9.95
C GLY A 61 -0.80 3.18 -10.84
N THR A 62 -0.82 2.63 -12.07
CA THR A 62 0.30 2.77 -13.02
C THR A 62 0.68 4.22 -13.26
N VAL A 63 -0.30 5.11 -13.50
CA VAL A 63 -0.02 6.54 -13.74
C VAL A 63 0.61 7.21 -12.52
N LEU A 64 0.17 6.87 -11.31
CA LEU A 64 0.75 7.41 -10.08
C LEU A 64 2.20 6.96 -9.87
N TRP A 65 2.50 5.72 -10.22
CA TRP A 65 3.87 5.20 -10.17
C TRP A 65 4.80 5.84 -11.20
N GLU A 66 4.29 6.25 -12.35
CA GLU A 66 5.06 6.77 -13.48
C GLU A 66 5.14 8.30 -13.51
N ALA A 67 4.13 8.98 -13.00
CA ALA A 67 3.93 10.41 -13.20
C ALA A 67 3.62 11.21 -11.93
N SER A 68 3.84 10.65 -10.74
CA SER A 68 3.69 11.41 -9.49
C SER A 68 4.77 12.48 -9.27
N GLY A 69 5.86 12.45 -10.02
CA GLY A 69 7.04 13.28 -9.80
C GLY A 69 8.01 12.72 -8.76
N LEU A 70 7.64 11.63 -8.09
CA LEU A 70 8.46 10.93 -7.10
C LEU A 70 9.37 9.89 -7.78
N THR A 71 10.53 9.64 -7.19
CA THR A 71 11.37 8.49 -7.54
C THR A 71 10.70 7.18 -7.11
N ARG A 72 11.13 6.04 -7.65
CA ARG A 72 10.60 4.72 -7.23
C ARG A 72 10.78 4.45 -5.75
N GLN A 73 11.89 4.88 -5.16
CA GLN A 73 12.13 4.78 -3.73
C GLN A 73 11.13 5.64 -2.94
N GLU A 74 10.94 6.90 -3.31
CA GLU A 74 9.99 7.80 -2.66
C GLU A 74 8.54 7.31 -2.76
N VAL A 75 8.15 6.70 -3.89
CA VAL A 75 6.85 6.05 -4.04
C VAL A 75 6.69 4.94 -2.99
N GLU A 76 7.69 4.06 -2.83
CA GLU A 76 7.64 2.99 -1.82
C GLU A 76 7.61 3.53 -0.38
N VAL A 77 8.37 4.60 -0.08
CA VAL A 77 8.31 5.27 1.23
C VAL A 77 6.87 5.72 1.55
N VAL A 78 6.20 6.35 0.61
CA VAL A 78 4.80 6.79 0.77
C VAL A 78 3.86 5.59 0.97
N ILE A 79 4.06 4.52 0.22
CA ILE A 79 3.23 3.31 0.31
C ILE A 79 3.42 2.61 1.64
N LEU A 80 4.67 2.41 2.07
CA LEU A 80 4.98 1.79 3.36
C LEU A 80 4.46 2.63 4.53
N ALA A 81 4.60 3.96 4.46
CA ALA A 81 4.04 4.87 5.46
C ALA A 81 2.50 4.76 5.52
N ALA A 82 1.84 4.70 4.37
CA ALA A 82 0.39 4.50 4.30
C ALA A 82 -0.03 3.13 4.85
N ALA A 83 0.67 2.06 4.45
CA ALA A 83 0.39 0.70 4.91
C ALA A 83 0.53 0.58 6.44
N ARG A 84 1.60 1.16 6.99
CA ARG A 84 1.83 1.13 8.44
C ARG A 84 0.79 1.96 9.20
N LYS A 85 0.48 3.15 8.71
CA LYS A 85 -0.51 4.05 9.32
C LYS A 85 -1.91 3.48 9.35
N LEU A 86 -2.29 2.75 8.29
CA LEU A 86 -3.61 2.13 8.14
C LEU A 86 -3.71 0.74 8.80
N ASP A 87 -2.61 0.23 9.37
CA ASP A 87 -2.52 -1.16 9.83
C ASP A 87 -2.93 -2.15 8.72
N ALA A 88 -2.41 -1.92 7.50
CA ALA A 88 -2.72 -2.66 6.28
C ALA A 88 -1.63 -3.71 5.96
N PRO A 89 -1.71 -4.92 6.55
CA PRO A 89 -0.65 -5.93 6.44
C PRO A 89 -0.48 -6.43 5.00
N TYR A 90 -1.52 -6.43 4.18
CA TYR A 90 -1.42 -6.80 2.78
C TYR A 90 -0.49 -5.87 2.01
N GLU A 91 -0.71 -4.55 2.10
CA GLU A 91 0.11 -3.55 1.40
C GLU A 91 1.56 -3.60 1.90
N TRP A 92 1.77 -3.70 3.22
CA TRP A 92 3.09 -3.87 3.79
C TRP A 92 3.81 -5.10 3.23
N HIS A 93 3.11 -6.24 3.21
CA HIS A 93 3.65 -7.50 2.70
C HIS A 93 4.08 -7.42 1.23
N GLN A 94 3.29 -6.77 0.40
CA GLN A 94 3.57 -6.62 -1.02
C GLN A 94 4.71 -5.63 -1.29
N HIS A 95 4.77 -4.54 -0.52
CA HIS A 95 5.66 -3.43 -0.82
C HIS A 95 7.05 -3.53 -0.15
N VAL A 96 7.23 -4.27 0.94
CA VAL A 96 8.56 -4.50 1.54
C VAL A 96 9.55 -5.11 0.52
N PRO A 97 9.24 -6.18 -0.22
CA PRO A 97 10.15 -6.71 -1.23
C PRO A 97 10.45 -5.72 -2.37
N LEU A 98 9.46 -4.93 -2.78
CA LEU A 98 9.63 -3.91 -3.82
C LEU A 98 10.52 -2.75 -3.33
N ALA A 99 10.32 -2.29 -2.10
CA ALA A 99 11.15 -1.27 -1.48
C ALA A 99 12.63 -1.69 -1.46
N ARG A 100 12.92 -2.92 -1.03
CA ARG A 100 14.26 -3.52 -1.08
C ARG A 100 14.81 -3.58 -2.50
N ALA A 101 14.00 -4.00 -3.47
CA ALA A 101 14.40 -4.09 -4.87
C ALA A 101 14.74 -2.72 -5.48
N PHE A 102 14.11 -1.65 -4.99
CA PHE A 102 14.44 -0.27 -5.37
C PHE A 102 15.54 0.36 -4.53
N GLY A 103 16.13 -0.39 -3.58
CA GLY A 103 17.33 0.02 -2.84
C GLY A 103 17.03 0.76 -1.53
N ILE A 104 15.83 0.64 -0.99
CA ILE A 104 15.54 1.03 0.40
C ILE A 104 16.06 -0.08 1.31
N ASP A 105 16.87 0.28 2.29
CA ASP A 105 17.41 -0.67 3.24
C ASP A 105 16.42 -1.00 4.37
N ASP A 106 16.72 -2.07 5.10
CA ASP A 106 15.87 -2.52 6.20
C ASP A 106 15.83 -1.52 7.37
N GLU A 107 16.86 -0.71 7.56
CA GLU A 107 16.91 0.32 8.59
C GLU A 107 15.82 1.39 8.31
N THR A 108 15.73 1.87 7.08
CA THR A 108 14.69 2.80 6.64
C THR A 108 13.28 2.17 6.74
N ILE A 109 13.11 0.90 6.32
CA ILE A 109 11.82 0.20 6.41
C ILE A 109 11.37 0.08 7.87
N LEU A 110 12.28 -0.30 8.78
CA LEU A 110 11.99 -0.42 10.20
C LEU A 110 11.73 0.95 10.85
N ALA A 111 12.43 1.99 10.45
CA ALA A 111 12.17 3.36 10.91
C ALA A 111 10.74 3.81 10.56
N ILE A 112 10.26 3.49 9.35
CA ILE A 112 8.86 3.73 8.96
C ILE A 112 7.89 2.90 9.82
N ALA A 113 8.23 1.62 10.09
CA ALA A 113 7.40 0.74 10.90
C ALA A 113 7.22 1.26 12.34
N ASP A 114 8.28 1.81 12.93
CA ASP A 114 8.34 2.23 14.33
C ASP A 114 8.05 3.73 14.52
N GLY A 115 8.01 4.51 13.43
CA GLY A 115 7.84 5.97 13.49
C GLY A 115 9.10 6.68 13.99
N GLU A 116 10.29 6.12 13.71
CA GLU A 116 11.59 6.65 14.11
C GLU A 116 12.13 7.61 13.03
N GLU A 117 11.59 8.83 12.95
CA GLU A 117 11.93 9.81 11.92
C GLU A 117 13.42 10.19 11.88
N GLU A 118 14.14 10.07 13.00
CA GLU A 118 15.57 10.40 13.11
C GLU A 118 16.48 9.47 12.25
N ALA A 119 15.98 8.28 11.87
CA ALA A 119 16.67 7.33 11.00
C ALA A 119 16.38 7.56 9.50
N LEU A 120 15.47 8.47 9.18
CA LEU A 120 15.09 8.82 7.81
C LEU A 120 15.90 10.01 7.30
N THR A 121 16.10 10.09 6.00
CA THR A 121 16.57 11.34 5.37
C THR A 121 15.50 12.43 5.47
N ASP A 122 15.91 13.70 5.36
CA ASP A 122 14.97 14.84 5.41
C ASP A 122 13.79 14.68 4.39
N ARG A 123 14.07 14.13 3.21
CA ARG A 123 13.05 13.90 2.19
C ARG A 123 12.09 12.77 2.55
N GLU A 124 12.61 11.67 3.09
CA GLU A 124 11.79 10.54 3.54
C GLU A 124 10.92 10.94 4.74
N ALA A 125 11.48 11.66 5.69
CA ALA A 125 10.75 12.13 6.87
C ALA A 125 9.55 13.02 6.47
N VAL A 126 9.75 13.98 5.56
CA VAL A 126 8.68 14.85 5.06
C VAL A 126 7.61 14.04 4.33
N LEU A 127 7.96 13.01 3.55
CA LEU A 127 7.00 12.13 2.88
C LEU A 127 6.19 11.30 3.87
N VAL A 128 6.83 10.74 4.88
CA VAL A 128 6.19 9.93 5.94
C VAL A 128 5.24 10.80 6.77
N GLU A 129 5.72 11.96 7.25
CA GLU A 129 4.94 12.92 8.04
C GLU A 129 3.69 13.39 7.26
N TYR A 130 3.89 13.85 6.00
CA TYR A 130 2.78 14.31 5.17
C TYR A 130 1.77 13.19 4.90
N THR A 131 2.24 11.98 4.58
CA THR A 131 1.35 10.83 4.34
C THR A 131 0.53 10.51 5.58
N GLY A 132 1.13 10.49 6.76
CA GLY A 132 0.43 10.29 8.02
C GLY A 132 -0.62 11.37 8.29
N ALA A 133 -0.25 12.65 8.13
CA ALA A 133 -1.17 13.78 8.31
C ALA A 133 -2.33 13.75 7.30
N PHE A 134 -2.05 13.37 6.04
CA PHE A 134 -3.08 13.21 5.01
C PHE A 134 -4.11 12.15 5.41
N LEU A 135 -3.65 10.98 5.86
CA LEU A 135 -4.52 9.88 6.27
C LEU A 135 -5.36 10.22 7.50
N ASP A 136 -4.81 11.00 8.44
CA ASP A 136 -5.53 11.52 9.61
C ASP A 136 -6.46 12.70 9.28
N ARG A 137 -6.39 13.25 8.06
CA ARG A 137 -7.08 14.49 7.63
C ARG A 137 -6.66 15.72 8.45
N ASP A 138 -5.40 15.76 8.83
CA ASP A 138 -4.79 16.81 9.66
C ASP A 138 -3.62 17.52 8.94
N VAL A 139 -3.70 17.61 7.61
CA VAL A 139 -2.71 18.36 6.82
C VAL A 139 -2.84 19.84 7.15
N THR A 140 -1.71 20.48 7.53
CA THR A 140 -1.61 21.88 7.92
C THR A 140 -0.78 22.69 6.91
N GLU A 141 -0.75 24.00 7.05
CA GLU A 141 0.11 24.90 6.25
C GLU A 141 1.59 24.56 6.44
N ASN A 142 2.00 24.17 7.66
CA ASN A 142 3.38 23.75 7.93
C ASN A 142 3.81 22.54 7.11
N HIS A 143 2.92 21.54 6.91
CA HIS A 143 3.22 20.39 6.04
C HIS A 143 3.44 20.84 4.58
N HIS A 144 2.66 21.81 4.10
CA HIS A 144 2.85 22.35 2.77
C HIS A 144 4.14 23.16 2.63
N ASP A 145 4.54 23.92 3.66
CA ASP A 145 5.80 24.65 3.67
C ASP A 145 7.00 23.70 3.61
N LEU A 146 7.00 22.63 4.44
CA LEU A 146 8.05 21.62 4.43
C LEU A 146 8.13 20.88 3.08
N LEU A 147 6.98 20.53 2.49
CA LEU A 147 6.96 19.92 1.16
C LEU A 147 7.51 20.88 0.09
N ALA A 148 7.19 22.16 0.16
CA ALA A 148 7.62 23.14 -0.83
C ALA A 148 9.13 23.40 -0.82
N GLU A 149 9.83 23.06 0.28
CA GLU A 149 11.29 23.09 0.36
C GLU A 149 11.95 21.96 -0.45
N GLN A 150 11.23 20.83 -0.66
CA GLN A 150 11.76 19.60 -1.24
C GLN A 150 11.17 19.28 -2.62
N PHE A 151 9.93 19.70 -2.88
CA PHE A 151 9.14 19.26 -4.02
C PHE A 151 8.42 20.45 -4.69
N ASP A 152 8.23 20.35 -6.00
CA ASP A 152 7.39 21.29 -6.72
C ASP A 152 5.88 20.96 -6.59
N SER A 153 5.04 21.87 -7.05
CA SER A 153 3.58 21.71 -6.93
C SER A 153 3.02 20.52 -7.73
N GLU A 154 3.69 20.11 -8.81
CA GLU A 154 3.32 18.94 -9.60
C GLU A 154 3.54 17.67 -8.78
N THR A 155 4.71 17.54 -8.16
CA THR A 155 5.07 16.42 -7.28
C THR A 155 4.18 16.38 -6.02
N VAL A 156 3.88 17.51 -5.39
CA VAL A 156 2.97 17.57 -4.23
C VAL A 156 1.56 17.08 -4.60
N ALA A 157 1.05 17.44 -5.78
CA ALA A 157 -0.22 16.93 -6.27
C ALA A 157 -0.17 15.41 -6.52
N GLY A 158 0.92 14.93 -7.14
CA GLY A 158 1.17 13.50 -7.37
C GLY A 158 1.25 12.69 -6.09
N LEU A 159 2.01 13.17 -5.09
CA LEU A 159 2.12 12.60 -3.75
C LEU A 159 0.74 12.46 -3.08
N THR A 160 -0.03 13.55 -3.09
CA THR A 160 -1.37 13.56 -2.48
C THR A 160 -2.28 12.52 -3.14
N MET A 161 -2.23 12.40 -4.47
CA MET A 161 -3.00 11.41 -5.21
C MET A 161 -2.50 9.98 -4.97
N LEU A 162 -1.18 9.78 -4.80
CA LEU A 162 -0.60 8.49 -4.45
C LEU A 162 -1.06 8.04 -3.05
N ALA A 163 -0.96 8.91 -2.04
CA ALA A 163 -1.45 8.63 -0.70
C ALA A 163 -2.96 8.30 -0.69
N SER A 164 -3.76 9.01 -1.50
CA SER A 164 -5.20 8.75 -1.64
C SER A 164 -5.49 7.39 -2.28
N HIS A 165 -4.66 6.96 -3.24
CA HIS A 165 -4.79 5.65 -3.87
C HIS A 165 -4.58 4.53 -2.86
N TYR A 166 -3.51 4.61 -2.05
CA TYR A 166 -3.21 3.58 -1.05
C TYR A 166 -4.15 3.60 0.16
N LEU A 167 -4.71 4.76 0.53
CA LEU A 167 -5.84 4.84 1.45
C LEU A 167 -7.05 4.04 0.92
N ALA A 168 -7.43 4.29 -0.34
CA ALA A 168 -8.55 3.59 -0.96
C ALA A 168 -8.28 2.09 -1.11
N THR A 169 -7.06 1.72 -1.49
CA THR A 169 -6.63 0.33 -1.65
C THR A 169 -6.68 -0.43 -0.33
N GLY A 170 -6.13 0.11 0.76
CA GLY A 170 -6.19 -0.50 2.08
C GLY A 170 -7.64 -0.75 2.52
N TYR A 171 -8.52 0.22 2.34
CA TYR A 171 -9.94 0.06 2.66
C TYR A 171 -10.67 -0.98 1.80
N VAL A 172 -10.30 -1.09 0.51
CA VAL A 172 -10.86 -2.13 -0.39
C VAL A 172 -10.40 -3.52 0.06
N ILE A 173 -9.13 -3.67 0.39
CA ILE A 173 -8.54 -4.92 0.89
C ILE A 173 -9.26 -5.38 2.15
N ASP A 174 -9.39 -4.51 3.13
CA ASP A 174 -10.10 -4.80 4.39
C ASP A 174 -11.56 -5.16 4.16
N ALA A 175 -12.26 -4.34 3.36
CA ALA A 175 -13.69 -4.54 3.09
C ALA A 175 -13.98 -5.84 2.32
N LEU A 176 -13.06 -6.28 1.46
CA LEU A 176 -13.18 -7.52 0.70
C LEU A 176 -12.54 -8.72 1.42
N GLY A 177 -11.82 -8.50 2.52
CA GLY A 177 -11.12 -9.53 3.27
C GLY A 177 -10.02 -10.19 2.45
N VAL A 178 -9.26 -9.40 1.68
CA VAL A 178 -8.16 -9.90 0.85
C VAL A 178 -6.98 -10.31 1.73
N GLU A 179 -6.48 -11.52 1.50
CA GLU A 179 -5.35 -12.08 2.24
C GLU A 179 -4.06 -12.01 1.43
N PRO A 180 -2.88 -11.84 2.06
CA PRO A 180 -1.59 -12.00 1.38
C PRO A 180 -1.44 -13.38 0.71
N GLU A 181 -0.61 -13.47 -0.33
CA GLU A 181 -0.33 -14.69 -1.09
C GLU A 181 0.57 -15.68 -0.35
N GLY A 182 1.01 -15.34 0.83
CA GLY A 182 1.89 -16.17 1.65
C GLY A 182 1.85 -15.79 3.11
N GLU A 183 2.88 -16.19 3.85
CA GLU A 183 3.04 -15.79 5.25
C GLU A 183 3.39 -14.29 5.30
N PHE A 184 2.69 -13.56 6.16
CA PHE A 184 2.93 -12.12 6.33
C PHE A 184 4.40 -11.87 6.72
N VAL A 185 5.06 -10.96 6.00
CA VAL A 185 6.47 -10.63 6.19
C VAL A 185 6.80 -10.15 7.60
N GLY A 186 5.79 -9.72 8.36
CA GLY A 186 5.94 -9.14 9.70
C GLY A 186 6.17 -7.62 9.65
N TRP A 187 5.68 -6.91 10.65
CA TRP A 187 5.87 -5.46 10.73
C TRP A 187 7.35 -5.08 10.96
N HIS A 188 8.10 -5.96 11.62
CA HIS A 188 9.53 -5.81 11.86
C HIS A 188 10.36 -6.84 11.08
N LEU A 189 9.85 -7.25 9.92
CA LEU A 189 10.53 -8.15 8.97
C LEU A 189 10.83 -9.54 9.53
N GLU A 190 10.05 -10.01 10.51
CA GLU A 190 10.31 -11.27 11.23
C GLU A 190 10.32 -12.50 10.31
N ASN A 191 9.57 -12.45 9.19
CA ASN A 191 9.45 -13.53 8.22
C ASN A 191 9.95 -13.10 6.83
N ALA A 192 10.69 -12.00 6.73
CA ALA A 192 11.26 -11.54 5.47
C ALA A 192 12.55 -12.32 5.16
N GLU A 193 12.60 -12.99 4.00
CA GLU A 193 13.81 -13.65 3.47
C GLU A 193 14.75 -12.68 2.77
#